data_297d3f58fde19a4c027afaf6a7f912c9
#
_entry.id   297d3f58fde19a4c027afaf6a7f912c9
#
_cell.length_a   1.000
_cell.length_b   1.000
_cell.length_c   1.000
_cell.angle_alpha   90.00
_cell.angle_beta   90.00
_cell.angle_gamma   90.00
#
_symmetry.space_group_name_H-M   'P 1'
#
loop_
_entity.id
_entity.type
_entity.pdbx_description
1 polymer ?
#
loop_
_entity_poly.entity_id
_entity_poly.type
_entity_poly.pdbx_seq_one_letter_code
_entity_poly.pdbx_strand_id
1 'polypeptide(L)'
;MSDDRNTAAGARGLATTSEPPARAGLLRSFAHRLVGDTDVLPVEGHLPSFGGATGWLNSEPLTPEGLRGRVVMVDFWTYTCINWLRTAPYVKAWDAKYRDQGLTVIGVHTPEFGFERNVDNIVALSRTFGVEYPIAIDSDYGVWQAFANHFWPAIYLADA
;
A
#
# COMPACT_ATOMS: atom_id res chain seq x y z
N MET A 1 -8.15 60.62 -65.02
CA MET A 1 -9.61 60.47 -65.12
C MET A 1 -10.01 59.71 -63.86
N SER A 2 -10.39 60.52 -62.97
CA SER A 2 -11.73 60.67 -62.32
C SER A 2 -11.95 59.55 -61.33
N ASP A 3 -12.02 59.79 -60.18
CA ASP A 3 -12.84 60.60 -59.25
C ASP A 3 -13.55 59.60 -58.30
N ASP A 4 -13.57 59.78 -57.20
CA ASP A 4 -14.13 60.58 -56.12
C ASP A 4 -14.57 59.68 -54.95
N ARG A 5 -14.14 60.13 -53.80
CA ARG A 5 -14.94 60.52 -52.63
C ARG A 5 -15.85 59.40 -52.01
N ASN A 6 -15.79 59.15 -50.85
CA ASN A 6 -16.14 59.92 -49.68
C ASN A 6 -16.62 59.03 -48.53
N THR A 7 -16.27 59.46 -47.41
CA THR A 7 -16.86 59.69 -46.11
C THR A 7 -17.07 58.50 -45.17
N ALA A 8 -16.35 58.61 -44.18
CA ALA A 8 -16.60 58.78 -42.73
C ALA A 8 -17.95 58.28 -42.18
N ALA A 9 -17.90 57.58 -41.15
CA ALA A 9 -18.54 57.75 -39.83
C ALA A 9 -18.64 56.37 -39.15
N GLY A 10 -18.06 56.28 -38.07
CA GLY A 10 -18.70 56.56 -36.81
C GLY A 10 -18.90 55.34 -36.00
N ALA A 11 -18.04 55.17 -35.09
CA ALA A 11 -18.26 54.90 -33.68
C ALA A 11 -19.31 53.85 -33.29
N ARG A 12 -18.95 52.99 -32.52
CA ARG A 12 -19.37 52.87 -31.11
C ARG A 12 -18.93 51.52 -30.60
N GLY A 13 -18.19 51.58 -29.55
CA GLY A 13 -17.79 50.42 -28.75
C GLY A 13 -19.02 49.66 -28.27
N LEU A 14 -18.89 48.38 -28.33
CA LEU A 14 -19.77 47.47 -27.62
C LEU A 14 -18.98 46.85 -26.48
N ALA A 15 -19.55 47.08 -25.32
CA ALA A 15 -19.09 46.68 -24.04
C ALA A 15 -18.75 45.22 -23.97
N THR A 16 -17.58 44.95 -23.47
CA THR A 16 -17.22 43.64 -22.94
C THR A 16 -18.09 43.35 -21.73
N THR A 17 -19.04 42.44 -21.85
CA THR A 17 -19.74 41.89 -20.73
C THR A 17 -18.77 40.98 -19.96
N SER A 18 -18.37 41.47 -18.82
CA SER A 18 -17.64 40.73 -17.80
C SER A 18 -18.49 39.54 -17.32
N GLU A 19 -17.98 38.34 -17.52
CA GLU A 19 -18.50 37.13 -16.89
C GLU A 19 -18.42 37.26 -15.37
N PRO A 20 -19.43 36.76 -14.62
CA PRO A 20 -19.39 36.81 -13.16
C PRO A 20 -18.51 35.68 -12.61
N PRO A 21 -17.52 35.97 -11.74
CA PRO A 21 -16.61 34.98 -11.17
C PRO A 21 -17.18 34.16 -10.01
N ALA A 22 -18.48 34.03 -9.88
CA ALA A 22 -19.08 33.50 -8.65
C ALA A 22 -19.41 31.99 -8.67
N ARG A 23 -19.35 31.31 -9.81
CA ARG A 23 -19.73 29.88 -9.86
C ARG A 23 -18.59 28.87 -9.75
N ALA A 24 -17.37 29.22 -10.10
CA ALA A 24 -16.21 28.35 -10.03
C ALA A 24 -15.71 28.13 -8.59
N GLY A 25 -15.86 29.13 -7.75
CA GLY A 25 -15.43 29.06 -6.34
C GLY A 25 -16.34 28.21 -5.45
N LEU A 26 -17.63 28.22 -5.74
CA LEU A 26 -18.61 27.38 -4.97
C LEU A 26 -18.47 25.90 -5.26
N LEU A 27 -18.21 25.51 -6.50
CA LEU A 27 -18.02 24.10 -6.87
C LEU A 27 -16.72 23.52 -6.29
N ARG A 28 -15.65 24.31 -6.22
CA ARG A 28 -14.41 23.90 -5.54
C ARG A 28 -14.60 23.75 -4.03
N SER A 29 -15.37 24.64 -3.40
CA SER A 29 -15.64 24.57 -1.97
C SER A 29 -16.57 23.41 -1.61
N PHE A 30 -17.50 23.01 -2.50
CA PHE A 30 -18.35 21.85 -2.30
C PHE A 30 -17.59 20.53 -2.52
N ALA A 31 -16.69 20.45 -3.51
CA ALA A 31 -15.86 19.29 -3.74
C ALA A 31 -14.90 19.03 -2.55
N HIS A 32 -14.37 20.09 -1.94
CA HIS A 32 -13.52 20.00 -0.74
C HIS A 32 -14.29 19.57 0.53
N ARG A 33 -15.61 19.76 0.55
CA ARG A 33 -16.47 19.35 1.68
C ARG A 33 -17.01 17.92 1.55
N LEU A 34 -17.02 17.37 0.33
CA LEU A 34 -17.49 15.99 0.06
C LEU A 34 -16.36 14.97 0.07
N VAL A 35 -15.14 15.39 -0.20
CA VAL A 35 -13.92 14.65 0.09
C VAL A 35 -13.45 15.19 1.43
N GLY A 36 -13.83 14.54 2.52
CA GLY A 36 -13.28 14.89 3.84
C GLY A 36 -11.77 14.98 3.73
N ASP A 37 -11.20 15.90 4.51
CA ASP A 37 -9.74 16.10 4.63
C ASP A 37 -9.11 14.75 4.98
N THR A 38 -8.78 13.95 3.95
CA THR A 38 -8.25 12.60 4.07
C THR A 38 -6.73 12.59 4.11
N ASP A 39 -6.12 13.78 4.15
CA ASP A 39 -4.69 13.91 3.96
C ASP A 39 -3.84 13.66 5.22
N VAL A 40 -4.46 13.45 6.38
CA VAL A 40 -3.70 13.08 7.60
C VAL A 40 -4.47 12.01 8.36
N LEU A 41 -4.20 10.76 8.03
CA LEU A 41 -4.62 9.66 8.88
C LEU A 41 -3.84 9.73 10.21
N PRO A 42 -4.48 9.47 11.35
CA PRO A 42 -3.76 9.41 12.62
C PRO A 42 -2.72 8.29 12.56
N VAL A 43 -1.55 8.54 13.11
CA VAL A 43 -0.54 7.47 13.29
C VAL A 43 -1.07 6.52 14.36
N GLU A 44 -1.42 5.29 13.96
CA GLU A 44 -1.91 4.25 14.87
C GLU A 44 -0.77 3.47 15.53
N GLY A 45 0.43 3.51 14.94
CA GLY A 45 1.61 2.82 15.45
C GLY A 45 2.79 2.94 14.50
N HIS A 46 3.83 2.19 14.77
CA HIS A 46 5.01 2.07 13.93
C HIS A 46 5.21 0.60 13.57
N LEU A 47 5.76 0.34 12.36
CA LEU A 47 6.11 -1.01 11.94
C LEU A 47 7.08 -1.64 12.96
N PRO A 48 6.70 -2.75 13.63
CA PRO A 48 7.57 -3.40 14.58
C PRO A 48 8.81 -4.02 13.90
N SER A 49 9.84 -4.27 14.70
CA SER A 49 11.08 -4.90 14.23
C SER A 49 10.87 -6.37 13.89
N PHE A 50 11.54 -6.82 12.83
CA PHE A 50 11.68 -8.25 12.49
C PHE A 50 12.90 -8.91 13.11
N GLY A 51 13.62 -8.20 14.00
CA GLY A 51 14.87 -8.68 14.62
C GLY A 51 14.72 -9.96 15.46
N GLY A 52 13.49 -10.35 15.79
CA GLY A 52 13.19 -11.64 16.44
C GLY A 52 13.12 -12.85 15.49
N ALA A 53 13.21 -12.64 14.16
CA ALA A 53 13.21 -13.74 13.20
C ALA A 53 14.46 -14.61 13.37
N THR A 54 14.26 -15.94 13.34
CA THR A 54 15.34 -16.93 13.46
C THR A 54 16.01 -17.27 12.14
N GLY A 55 15.44 -16.80 11.04
CA GLY A 55 15.96 -16.96 9.68
C GLY A 55 15.12 -16.25 8.64
N TRP A 56 15.59 -16.24 7.39
CA TRP A 56 14.91 -15.62 6.27
C TRP A 56 14.97 -16.51 5.02
N LEU A 57 13.90 -16.46 4.21
CA LEU A 57 13.83 -17.06 2.89
C LEU A 57 13.45 -16.00 1.86
N ASN A 58 13.92 -16.17 0.63
CA ASN A 58 13.66 -15.31 -0.53
C ASN A 58 14.22 -13.88 -0.41
N SER A 59 14.90 -13.53 0.69
CA SER A 59 15.59 -12.25 0.86
C SER A 59 16.65 -12.32 1.96
N GLU A 60 17.51 -11.32 2.00
CA GLU A 60 18.27 -10.96 3.20
C GLU A 60 17.33 -10.43 4.29
N PRO A 61 17.76 -10.38 5.56
CA PRO A 61 16.96 -9.81 6.65
C PRO A 61 16.50 -8.38 6.35
N LEU A 62 15.20 -8.14 6.53
CA LEU A 62 14.58 -6.84 6.33
C LEU A 62 14.42 -6.10 7.66
N THR A 63 14.53 -4.77 7.61
CA THR A 63 14.34 -3.90 8.77
C THR A 63 13.32 -2.80 8.46
N PRO A 64 12.63 -2.26 9.48
CA PRO A 64 11.72 -1.13 9.28
C PRO A 64 12.39 0.07 8.60
N GLU A 65 13.65 0.35 8.92
CA GLU A 65 14.41 1.45 8.32
C GLU A 65 14.65 1.22 6.82
N GLY A 66 14.95 -0.02 6.42
CA GLY A 66 15.17 -0.40 5.02
C GLY A 66 13.88 -0.42 4.19
N LEU A 67 12.72 -0.40 4.85
CA LEU A 67 11.40 -0.43 4.23
C LEU A 67 10.74 0.94 4.11
N ARG A 68 11.36 2.01 4.60
CA ARG A 68 10.82 3.37 4.52
C ARG A 68 10.51 3.77 3.07
N GLY A 69 9.38 4.45 2.89
CA GLY A 69 8.90 4.86 1.56
C GLY A 69 8.22 3.73 0.78
N ARG A 70 7.93 2.60 1.42
CA ARG A 70 7.18 1.48 0.84
C ARG A 70 5.95 1.18 1.67
N VAL A 71 4.89 0.75 1.01
CA VAL A 71 3.78 0.11 1.72
C VAL A 71 4.20 -1.31 2.08
N VAL A 72 4.07 -1.67 3.36
CA VAL A 72 4.47 -2.99 3.85
C VAL A 72 3.23 -3.78 4.26
N MET A 73 3.08 -4.98 3.73
CA MET A 73 2.08 -5.96 4.15
C MET A 73 2.78 -7.10 4.88
N VAL A 74 2.45 -7.31 6.14
CA VAL A 74 2.96 -8.42 6.94
C VAL A 74 1.86 -9.47 7.09
N ASP A 75 2.12 -10.68 6.60
CA ASP A 75 1.19 -11.81 6.60
C ASP A 75 1.71 -12.90 7.55
N PHE A 76 1.09 -13.04 8.72
CA PHE A 76 1.40 -14.12 9.68
C PHE A 76 0.73 -15.42 9.24
N TRP A 77 1.52 -16.46 9.13
CA TRP A 77 1.08 -17.74 8.61
C TRP A 77 1.81 -18.94 9.19
N THR A 78 1.23 -20.10 8.97
CA THR A 78 1.91 -21.39 9.10
C THR A 78 1.40 -22.32 8.01
N TYR A 79 2.21 -23.28 7.59
CA TYR A 79 1.95 -24.07 6.39
C TYR A 79 0.79 -25.08 6.52
N THR A 80 0.33 -25.39 7.74
CA THR A 80 -0.87 -26.24 7.94
C THR A 80 -2.16 -25.44 8.14
N CYS A 81 -2.08 -24.12 8.26
CA CYS A 81 -3.25 -23.28 8.51
C CYS A 81 -4.17 -23.23 7.29
N ILE A 82 -5.32 -23.93 7.37
CA ILE A 82 -6.30 -23.96 6.26
C ILE A 82 -6.84 -22.58 5.90
N ASN A 83 -6.97 -21.69 6.88
CA ASN A 83 -7.44 -20.34 6.65
C ASN A 83 -6.40 -19.52 5.87
N TRP A 84 -5.10 -19.69 6.19
CA TRP A 84 -4.04 -19.07 5.40
C TRP A 84 -4.01 -19.64 3.97
N LEU A 85 -4.12 -20.95 3.79
CA LEU A 85 -4.18 -21.55 2.46
C LEU A 85 -5.28 -20.98 1.58
N ARG A 86 -6.40 -20.55 2.18
CA ARG A 86 -7.50 -19.89 1.47
C ARG A 86 -7.19 -18.42 1.13
N THR A 87 -6.37 -17.72 1.92
CA THR A 87 -6.00 -16.31 1.68
C THR A 87 -4.74 -16.17 0.84
N ALA A 88 -3.83 -17.13 0.86
CA ALA A 88 -2.54 -17.10 0.17
C ALA A 88 -2.63 -16.74 -1.34
N PRO A 89 -3.62 -17.23 -2.13
CA PRO A 89 -3.74 -16.83 -3.53
C PRO A 89 -3.93 -15.33 -3.72
N TYR A 90 -4.66 -14.67 -2.81
CA TYR A 90 -4.89 -13.22 -2.86
C TYR A 90 -3.62 -12.45 -2.49
N VAL A 91 -2.92 -12.86 -1.42
CA VAL A 91 -1.66 -12.23 -0.99
C VAL A 91 -0.62 -12.32 -2.11
N LYS A 92 -0.47 -13.49 -2.75
CA LYS A 92 0.43 -13.68 -3.89
C LYS A 92 0.04 -12.80 -5.08
N ALA A 93 -1.26 -12.67 -5.37
CA ALA A 93 -1.74 -11.82 -6.45
C ALA A 93 -1.45 -10.33 -6.17
N TRP A 94 -1.59 -9.87 -4.93
CA TRP A 94 -1.24 -8.51 -4.55
C TRP A 94 0.27 -8.27 -4.63
N ASP A 95 1.08 -9.19 -4.14
CA ASP A 95 2.53 -9.11 -4.30
C ASP A 95 2.93 -9.02 -5.78
N ALA A 96 2.46 -9.94 -6.62
CA ALA A 96 2.76 -9.94 -8.05
C ALA A 96 2.33 -8.65 -8.75
N LYS A 97 1.19 -8.07 -8.35
CA LYS A 97 0.64 -6.86 -8.97
C LYS A 97 1.33 -5.59 -8.52
N TYR A 98 1.69 -5.47 -7.25
CA TYR A 98 2.06 -4.20 -6.63
C TYR A 98 3.52 -4.12 -6.18
N ARG A 99 4.33 -5.20 -6.24
CA ARG A 99 5.74 -5.18 -5.82
C ARG A 99 6.56 -4.09 -6.52
N ASP A 100 6.34 -3.90 -7.83
CA ASP A 100 7.01 -2.88 -8.63
C ASP A 100 6.40 -1.47 -8.45
N GLN A 101 5.29 -1.38 -7.74
CA GLN A 101 4.59 -0.13 -7.43
C GLN A 101 4.79 0.30 -5.97
N GLY A 102 5.72 -0.33 -5.26
CA GLY A 102 6.10 0.09 -3.91
C GLY A 102 5.52 -0.76 -2.77
N LEU A 103 4.76 -1.84 -3.07
CA LEU A 103 4.37 -2.81 -2.04
C LEU A 103 5.54 -3.76 -1.72
N THR A 104 5.74 -4.04 -0.45
CA THR A 104 6.57 -5.17 0.02
C THR A 104 5.70 -6.09 0.87
N VAL A 105 5.52 -7.31 0.41
CA VAL A 105 4.88 -8.36 1.21
C VAL A 105 5.95 -9.12 1.99
N ILE A 106 5.73 -9.35 3.27
CA ILE A 106 6.59 -10.15 4.15
C ILE A 106 5.72 -11.20 4.82
N GLY A 107 5.96 -12.45 4.50
CA GLY A 107 5.35 -13.56 5.23
C GLY A 107 6.10 -13.79 6.54
N VAL A 108 5.41 -13.90 7.66
CA VAL A 108 6.00 -14.30 8.93
C VAL A 108 5.50 -15.70 9.26
N HIS A 109 6.39 -16.69 9.10
CA HIS A 109 6.06 -18.05 9.45
C HIS A 109 6.30 -18.28 10.94
N THR A 110 5.23 -18.29 11.71
CA THR A 110 5.24 -18.60 13.14
C THR A 110 4.55 -19.94 13.36
N PRO A 111 5.18 -20.93 14.00
CA PRO A 111 4.63 -22.27 14.14
C PRO A 111 3.44 -22.28 15.11
N GLU A 112 2.33 -22.91 14.73
CA GLU A 112 1.22 -23.24 15.64
C GLU A 112 1.49 -24.55 16.39
N PHE A 113 2.14 -25.52 15.67
CA PHE A 113 2.47 -26.83 16.20
C PHE A 113 3.98 -27.05 16.21
N GLY A 114 4.47 -27.93 17.12
CA GLY A 114 5.89 -28.18 17.28
C GLY A 114 6.60 -28.68 16.01
N PHE A 115 5.94 -29.47 15.17
CA PHE A 115 6.51 -29.98 13.91
C PHE A 115 6.68 -28.89 12.85
N GLU A 116 6.00 -27.76 12.96
CA GLU A 116 6.11 -26.63 12.05
C GLU A 116 7.38 -25.81 12.25
N ARG A 117 8.14 -26.07 13.31
CA ARG A 117 9.47 -25.50 13.54
C ARG A 117 10.55 -26.03 12.60
N ASN A 118 10.28 -27.13 11.89
CA ASN A 118 11.24 -27.74 10.98
C ASN A 118 11.46 -26.82 9.76
N VAL A 119 12.65 -26.24 9.65
CA VAL A 119 13.02 -25.28 8.61
C VAL A 119 12.96 -25.92 7.22
N ASP A 120 13.37 -27.20 7.06
CA ASP A 120 13.33 -27.87 5.77
C ASP A 120 11.88 -28.00 5.26
N ASN A 121 10.93 -28.25 6.17
CA ASN A 121 9.51 -28.26 5.84
C ASN A 121 9.00 -26.87 5.44
N ILE A 122 9.43 -25.82 6.13
CA ILE A 122 9.07 -24.42 5.78
C ILE A 122 9.57 -24.13 4.37
N VAL A 123 10.83 -24.46 4.07
CA VAL A 123 11.43 -24.24 2.73
C VAL A 123 10.69 -25.03 1.66
N ALA A 124 10.44 -26.33 1.89
CA ALA A 124 9.79 -27.19 0.90
C ALA A 124 8.35 -26.75 0.62
N LEU A 125 7.59 -26.43 1.67
CA LEU A 125 6.18 -26.08 1.54
C LEU A 125 5.97 -24.65 1.04
N SER A 126 6.83 -23.69 1.40
CA SER A 126 6.77 -22.36 0.81
C SER A 126 6.96 -22.39 -0.72
N ARG A 127 7.89 -23.25 -1.20
CA ARG A 127 8.09 -23.50 -2.64
C ARG A 127 6.88 -24.17 -3.28
N THR A 128 6.34 -25.20 -2.63
CA THR A 128 5.15 -25.92 -3.11
C THR A 128 3.94 -25.01 -3.26
N PHE A 129 3.77 -24.08 -2.32
CA PHE A 129 2.69 -23.07 -2.36
C PHE A 129 3.00 -21.89 -3.26
N GLY A 130 4.20 -21.80 -3.83
CA GLY A 130 4.63 -20.72 -4.71
C GLY A 130 4.69 -19.39 -3.97
N VAL A 131 5.23 -19.36 -2.75
CA VAL A 131 5.50 -18.15 -1.99
C VAL A 131 6.87 -17.62 -2.41
N GLU A 132 6.87 -16.50 -3.13
CA GLU A 132 8.08 -15.89 -3.69
C GLU A 132 8.52 -14.63 -2.94
N TYR A 133 7.61 -14.00 -2.19
CA TYR A 133 7.93 -12.84 -1.37
C TYR A 133 8.81 -13.21 -0.17
N PRO A 134 9.50 -12.25 0.48
CA PRO A 134 10.30 -12.47 1.69
C PRO A 134 9.55 -13.21 2.78
N ILE A 135 10.21 -14.17 3.44
CA ILE A 135 9.66 -14.90 4.57
C ILE A 135 10.60 -14.76 5.76
N ALA A 136 10.12 -14.18 6.85
CA ALA A 136 10.74 -14.24 8.15
C ALA A 136 10.33 -15.55 8.85
N ILE A 137 11.30 -16.36 9.23
CA ILE A 137 11.07 -17.57 10.03
C ILE A 137 11.06 -17.13 11.50
N ASP A 138 9.93 -17.31 12.17
CA ASP A 138 9.70 -16.85 13.54
C ASP A 138 9.50 -18.02 14.50
N SER A 139 10.46 -18.97 14.50
CA SER A 139 10.35 -20.21 15.29
C SER A 139 10.20 -19.96 16.80
N ASP A 140 10.70 -18.84 17.29
CA ASP A 140 10.71 -18.51 18.72
C ASP A 140 9.69 -17.41 19.09
N TYR A 141 8.79 -17.06 18.17
CA TYR A 141 7.72 -16.08 18.36
C TYR A 141 8.22 -14.64 18.62
N GLY A 142 9.46 -14.31 18.26
CA GLY A 142 10.01 -12.99 18.51
C GLY A 142 9.32 -11.90 17.68
N VAL A 143 9.03 -12.18 16.40
CA VAL A 143 8.28 -11.26 15.54
C VAL A 143 6.80 -11.25 15.93
N TRP A 144 6.23 -12.40 16.22
CA TRP A 144 4.85 -12.54 16.73
C TRP A 144 4.58 -11.64 17.94
N GLN A 145 5.49 -11.66 18.91
CA GLN A 145 5.39 -10.85 20.12
C GLN A 145 5.56 -9.36 19.83
N ALA A 146 6.51 -9.00 18.94
CA ALA A 146 6.73 -7.61 18.55
C ALA A 146 5.48 -6.97 17.91
N PHE A 147 4.71 -7.76 17.15
CA PHE A 147 3.44 -7.34 16.54
C PHE A 147 2.23 -7.49 17.47
N ALA A 148 2.42 -7.99 18.69
CA ALA A 148 1.32 -8.37 19.58
C ALA A 148 0.27 -9.23 18.86
N ASN A 149 0.71 -10.13 17.97
CA ASN A 149 -0.18 -10.96 17.16
C ASN A 149 -0.85 -12.04 18.02
N HIS A 150 -2.04 -12.48 17.62
CA HIS A 150 -2.84 -13.46 18.34
C HIS A 150 -3.45 -14.56 17.47
N PHE A 151 -3.39 -14.42 16.13
CA PHE A 151 -4.15 -15.28 15.22
C PHE A 151 -3.36 -15.68 13.97
N TRP A 152 -3.71 -16.84 13.40
CA TRP A 152 -3.36 -17.27 12.05
C TRP A 152 -4.62 -17.41 11.18
N PRO A 153 -4.62 -16.85 9.95
CA PRO A 153 -3.68 -15.82 9.51
C PRO A 153 -4.00 -14.46 10.15
N ALA A 154 -3.05 -13.55 10.13
CA ALA A 154 -3.26 -12.14 10.46
C ALA A 154 -2.46 -11.27 9.47
N ILE A 155 -3.07 -10.19 9.01
CA ILE A 155 -2.44 -9.26 8.08
C ILE A 155 -2.35 -7.88 8.72
N TYR A 156 -1.15 -7.31 8.67
CA TYR A 156 -0.87 -5.94 9.09
C TYR A 156 -0.41 -5.13 7.88
N LEU A 157 -0.82 -3.88 7.83
CA LEU A 157 -0.41 -2.93 6.80
C LEU A 157 0.28 -1.73 7.45
N ALA A 158 1.42 -1.34 6.92
CA ALA A 158 2.07 -0.08 7.23
C ALA A 158 2.18 0.73 5.95
N ASP A 159 1.86 2.02 6.03
CA ASP A 159 2.04 2.97 4.94
C ASP A 159 3.51 3.40 4.78
N ALA A 160 3.78 4.19 3.73
CA ALA A 160 5.12 4.62 3.36
C ALA A 160 5.64 5.77 4.24
#